data_ac30fdfa13d31a5d7b08d3f745d32803
#
_entry.id   ac30fdfa13d31a5d7b08d3f745d32803
#
_cell.length_a   1.000
_cell.length_b   1.000
_cell.length_c   1.000
_cell.angle_alpha   90.00
_cell.angle_beta   90.00
_cell.angle_gamma   90.00
#
_symmetry.space_group_name_H-M   'P 1'
#
loop_
_entity.id
_entity.type
_entity.pdbx_description
1 polymer ?
#
loop_
_entity_poly.entity_id
_entity_poly.type
_entity_poly.pdbx_seq_one_letter_code
_entity_poly.pdbx_strand_id
1 'polypeptide(L)'
;GDPKAQTRHVLETIKSVIETAGGSMADVTFNSIFITDWKNYAAINEVYAEFFPGDKPARFCIQCGLVKPDALVEIATVAHIGKPA
;
A
#
# COMPACT_ATOMS: atom_id res chain seq x y z
N GLY A 1 -4.53 -2.45 17.70
CA GLY A 1 -3.62 -2.24 16.67
C GLY A 1 -3.30 -0.79 16.33
N ASP A 2 -2.16 -0.64 15.74
CA ASP A 2 -1.67 0.65 15.31
C ASP A 2 -1.81 0.74 13.77
N PRO A 3 -2.71 1.59 13.26
CA PRO A 3 -2.91 1.68 11.82
C PRO A 3 -1.66 2.15 11.07
N LYS A 4 -0.86 3.04 11.66
CA LYS A 4 0.38 3.48 11.02
C LYS A 4 1.40 2.36 10.92
N ALA A 5 1.59 1.61 12.02
CA ALA A 5 2.53 0.49 12.03
C ALA A 5 2.11 -0.59 11.05
N GLN A 6 0.82 -0.92 10.99
CA GLN A 6 0.33 -1.92 10.04
C GLN A 6 0.50 -1.48 8.60
N THR A 7 0.20 -0.21 8.31
CA THR A 7 0.36 0.33 6.96
C THR A 7 1.83 0.29 6.53
N ARG A 8 2.73 0.69 7.43
CA ARG A 8 4.17 0.68 7.16
C ARG A 8 4.65 -0.74 6.88
N HIS A 9 4.22 -1.70 7.69
CA HIS A 9 4.60 -3.09 7.49
C HIS A 9 4.13 -3.62 6.13
N VAL A 10 2.88 -3.36 5.78
CA VAL A 10 2.32 -3.79 4.50
C VAL A 10 3.09 -3.18 3.33
N LEU A 11 3.34 -1.88 3.38
CA LEU A 11 4.03 -1.19 2.28
C LEU A 11 5.49 -1.57 2.19
N GLU A 12 6.15 -1.80 3.31
CA GLU A 12 7.53 -2.30 3.29
C GLU A 12 7.62 -3.71 2.72
N THR A 13 6.65 -4.55 3.00
CA THR A 13 6.57 -5.89 2.41
C THR A 13 6.40 -5.79 0.90
N ILE A 14 5.49 -4.93 0.43
CA ILE A 14 5.27 -4.70 -0.99
C ILE A 14 6.55 -4.19 -1.65
N LYS A 15 7.21 -3.22 -1.03
CA LYS A 15 8.46 -2.66 -1.53
C LYS A 15 9.53 -3.75 -1.68
N SER A 16 9.67 -4.61 -0.68
CA SER A 16 10.62 -5.71 -0.72
C SER A 16 10.35 -6.67 -1.88
N VAL A 17 9.09 -7.01 -2.10
CA VAL A 17 8.70 -7.89 -3.21
C VAL A 17 9.03 -7.26 -4.55
N ILE A 18 8.70 -5.98 -4.72
CA ILE A 18 8.96 -5.25 -5.97
C ILE A 18 10.47 -5.16 -6.24
N GLU A 19 11.25 -4.85 -5.21
CA GLU A 19 12.70 -4.72 -5.35
C GLU A 19 13.34 -6.07 -5.68
N THR A 20 12.84 -7.15 -5.09
CA THR A 20 13.29 -8.50 -5.42
C THR A 20 13.02 -8.83 -6.89
N ALA A 21 11.91 -8.30 -7.43
CA ALA A 21 11.58 -8.50 -8.85
C ALA A 21 12.34 -7.54 -9.79
N GLY A 22 13.21 -6.69 -9.25
CA GLY A 22 14.03 -5.78 -10.05
C GLY A 22 13.42 -4.41 -10.29
N GLY A 23 12.37 -4.05 -9.56
CA GLY A 23 11.71 -2.76 -9.69
C GLY A 23 11.85 -1.88 -8.45
N SER A 24 11.06 -0.84 -8.39
CA SER A 24 10.99 0.06 -7.25
C SER A 24 9.54 0.52 -7.04
N MET A 25 9.29 1.24 -5.96
CA MET A 25 7.95 1.78 -5.69
C MET A 25 7.50 2.76 -6.78
N ALA A 26 8.43 3.36 -7.52
CA ALA A 26 8.09 4.23 -8.65
C ALA A 26 7.40 3.46 -9.80
N ASP A 27 7.53 2.15 -9.83
CA ASP A 27 6.91 1.30 -10.86
C ASP A 27 5.47 0.93 -10.53
N VAL A 28 4.97 1.28 -9.35
CA VAL A 28 3.61 1.00 -8.95
C VAL A 28 2.64 1.87 -9.75
N THR A 29 1.66 1.25 -10.38
CA THR A 29 0.69 1.96 -11.21
C THR A 29 -0.69 2.07 -10.57
N PHE A 30 -1.03 1.16 -9.66
CA PHE A 30 -2.34 1.15 -9.04
C PHE A 30 -2.31 0.44 -7.68
N ASN A 31 -3.01 1.00 -6.70
CA ASN A 31 -3.21 0.38 -5.41
C ASN A 31 -4.69 0.28 -5.07
N SER A 32 -5.09 -0.89 -4.58
CA SER A 32 -6.42 -1.11 -3.99
C SER A 32 -6.23 -1.14 -2.48
N ILE A 33 -6.86 -0.21 -1.78
CA ILE A 33 -6.69 -0.07 -0.33
C ILE A 33 -8.00 -0.42 0.37
N PHE A 34 -7.93 -1.36 1.31
CA PHE A 34 -9.08 -1.82 2.08
C PHE A 34 -8.82 -1.51 3.55
N ILE A 35 -9.72 -0.76 4.18
CA ILE A 35 -9.59 -0.39 5.59
C ILE A 35 -10.83 -0.83 6.36
N THR A 36 -10.66 -1.18 7.63
CA THR A 36 -11.77 -1.67 8.43
C THR A 36 -12.59 -0.56 9.07
N ASP A 37 -12.02 0.64 9.21
CA ASP A 37 -12.70 1.76 9.84
C ASP A 37 -12.16 3.07 9.28
N TRP A 38 -13.06 3.94 8.81
CA TRP A 38 -12.67 5.25 8.27
C TRP A 38 -11.93 6.12 9.27
N LYS A 39 -12.10 5.89 10.58
CA LYS A 39 -11.34 6.66 11.57
C LYS A 39 -9.83 6.52 11.43
N ASN A 40 -9.37 5.44 10.80
CA ASN A 40 -7.95 5.19 10.57
C ASN A 40 -7.44 5.74 9.25
N TYR A 41 -8.32 6.32 8.43
CA TYR A 41 -7.96 6.75 7.07
C TYR A 41 -6.80 7.75 7.05
N ALA A 42 -6.86 8.78 7.90
CA ALA A 42 -5.82 9.81 7.90
C ALA A 42 -4.44 9.24 8.29
N ALA A 43 -4.42 8.35 9.29
CA ALA A 43 -3.17 7.72 9.73
C ALA A 43 -2.58 6.83 8.64
N ILE A 44 -3.43 6.04 7.99
CA ILE A 44 -3.00 5.15 6.91
C ILE A 44 -2.48 5.98 5.73
N ASN A 45 -3.20 7.05 5.38
CA ASN A 45 -2.84 7.90 4.26
C ASN A 45 -1.51 8.64 4.50
N GLU A 46 -1.23 9.01 5.74
CA GLU A 46 0.03 9.66 6.10
C GLU A 46 1.22 8.75 5.81
N VAL A 47 1.15 7.49 6.20
CA VAL A 47 2.22 6.52 5.92
C VAL A 47 2.28 6.20 4.44
N TYR A 48 1.13 6.05 3.80
CA TYR A 48 1.05 5.80 2.36
C TYR A 48 1.81 6.88 1.57
N ALA A 49 1.62 8.14 1.96
CA ALA A 49 2.29 9.26 1.29
C ALA A 49 3.81 9.19 1.40
N GLU A 50 4.34 8.61 2.47
CA GLU A 50 5.79 8.46 2.63
C GLU A 50 6.39 7.51 1.58
N PHE A 51 5.62 6.51 1.15
CA PHE A 51 6.08 5.52 0.18
C PHE A 51 5.89 5.97 -1.27
N PHE A 52 5.08 6.99 -1.49
CA PHE A 52 4.79 7.52 -2.83
C PHE A 52 4.92 9.04 -2.82
N PRO A 53 6.16 9.55 -2.66
CA PRO A 53 6.36 11.00 -2.47
C PRO A 53 6.25 11.85 -3.74
N GLY A 54 6.44 11.25 -4.89
CA GLY A 54 6.36 11.97 -6.17
C GLY A 54 4.99 11.85 -6.80
N ASP A 55 4.95 11.52 -8.08
CA ASP A 55 3.71 11.22 -8.77
C ASP A 55 3.10 9.97 -8.16
N LYS A 56 1.89 10.12 -7.63
CA LYS A 56 1.25 9.03 -6.92
C LYS A 56 0.53 8.13 -7.90
N PRO A 57 0.56 6.80 -7.66
CA PRO A 57 -0.21 5.86 -8.48
C PRO A 57 -1.71 6.09 -8.30
N ALA A 58 -2.48 5.66 -9.29
CA ALA A 58 -3.94 5.63 -9.15
C ALA A 58 -4.30 4.69 -8.00
N ARG A 59 -5.40 4.99 -7.31
CA ARG A 59 -5.84 4.15 -6.20
C ARG A 59 -7.31 4.31 -5.93
N PHE A 60 -7.89 3.32 -5.24
CA PHE A 60 -9.14 3.52 -4.53
C PHE A 60 -8.97 3.02 -3.09
N CYS A 61 -9.86 3.49 -2.23
CA CYS A 61 -9.90 3.08 -0.82
C CYS A 61 -11.35 2.81 -0.44
N ILE A 62 -11.60 1.62 0.11
CA ILE A 62 -12.95 1.28 0.58
C ILE A 62 -12.88 0.75 2.00
N GLN A 63 -13.99 0.89 2.72
CA GLN A 63 -14.13 0.29 4.04
C GLN A 63 -14.82 -1.06 3.90
N CYS A 64 -14.25 -2.08 4.52
CA CYS A 64 -14.82 -3.43 4.48
C CYS A 64 -14.26 -4.25 5.63
N GLY A 65 -14.84 -5.42 5.86
CA GLY A 65 -14.26 -6.38 6.78
C GLY A 65 -13.07 -7.08 6.15
N LEU A 66 -12.08 -7.43 6.96
CA LEU A 66 -10.92 -8.18 6.54
C LEU A 66 -10.90 -9.55 7.21
N VAL A 67 -10.29 -10.52 6.53
CA VAL A 67 -10.27 -11.90 7.01
C VAL A 67 -9.52 -12.05 8.34
N LYS A 68 -8.39 -11.36 8.46
CA LYS A 68 -7.62 -11.37 9.70
C LYS A 68 -8.27 -10.45 10.74
N PRO A 69 -8.61 -10.97 11.93
CA PRO A 69 -9.35 -10.17 12.93
C PRO A 69 -8.62 -8.88 13.37
N ASP A 70 -7.30 -8.91 13.41
CA ASP A 70 -6.50 -7.77 13.89
C ASP A 70 -6.06 -6.84 12.77
N ALA A 71 -6.36 -7.16 11.52
CA ALA A 71 -5.95 -6.33 10.40
C ALA A 71 -6.83 -5.08 10.30
N LEU A 72 -6.18 -3.94 10.20
CA LEU A 72 -6.85 -2.65 10.03
C LEU A 72 -6.78 -2.16 8.60
N VAL A 73 -5.85 -2.70 7.82
CA VAL A 73 -5.60 -2.28 6.44
C VAL A 73 -5.08 -3.46 5.61
N GLU A 74 -5.47 -3.49 4.36
CA GLU A 74 -4.93 -4.41 3.38
C GLU A 74 -4.72 -3.63 2.09
N ILE A 75 -3.60 -3.86 1.40
CA ILE A 75 -3.29 -3.16 0.15
C ILE A 75 -2.90 -4.18 -0.90
N ALA A 76 -3.58 -4.13 -2.03
CA ALA A 76 -3.21 -4.91 -3.22
C ALA A 76 -2.58 -3.95 -4.22
N THR A 77 -1.44 -4.31 -4.77
CA THR A 77 -0.62 -3.43 -5.59
C THR A 77 -0.40 -4.03 -6.96
N VAL A 78 -0.48 -3.18 -7.98
CA VAL A 78 -0.07 -3.52 -9.35
C VAL A 78 1.15 -2.67 -9.69
N ALA A 79 2.20 -3.32 -10.16
CA ALA A 79 3.41 -2.64 -10.59
C ALA A 79 3.79 -3.13 -11.98
N HIS A 80 4.30 -2.23 -12.81
CA HIS A 80 4.81 -2.54 -14.12
C HIS A 80 6.31 -2.25 -14.12
N ILE A 81 7.09 -3.31 -13.99
CA ILE A 81 8.54 -3.20 -13.94
C ILE A 81 9.05 -3.24 -15.37
N GLY A 82 9.55 -2.08 -15.84
CA GLY A 82 10.07 -1.99 -17.19
C GLY A 82 11.35 -2.80 -17.32
N LYS A 83 11.42 -3.62 -18.35
CA LYS A 83 12.62 -4.38 -18.68
C LYS A 83 13.14 -3.89 -20.01
N PRO A 84 14.44 -3.54 -20.11
CA PRO A 84 15.01 -3.24 -21.41
C PRO A 84 14.88 -4.46 -22.30
N ALA A 85 14.51 -4.22 -23.52
CA ALA A 85 14.37 -5.30 -24.49
C ALA A 85 15.76 -5.93 -24.76
#